data_e34f5fca0979eb7487b6275c8fe8788d
#
_entry.id   e34f5fca0979eb7487b6275c8fe8788d
#
_cell.length_a   1.000
_cell.length_b   1.000
_cell.length_c   1.000
_cell.angle_alpha   90.00
_cell.angle_beta   90.00
_cell.angle_gamma   90.00
#
_symmetry.space_group_name_H-M   'P 1'
#
loop_
_entity.id
_entity.type
_entity.pdbx_description
1 polymer ?
#
loop_
_entity_poly.entity_id
_entity_poly.type
_entity_poly.pdbx_seq_one_letter_code
_entity_poly.pdbx_strand_id
1 'polypeptide(L)'
;MAIFNRSVNKAAISPSVDKAAAAGNNYNGNNAGLPMIGAYFSYIEGDARNRAISVPTISRARDLMASVLGCMNLRMYTEIWNGNEMEKVPAAPRTWLRRIDPSVPNNFIMSFTFDDLFFYGRAFWYITSRTADGYPASYTRLPAAMVQTLDQAGPVWFAPSKQVVFQGGEIDPANVVQFLSPIQGIIYMSTQAVSTALKLEAARYRNASSAIPAGILRQTGGEPLGAQELADLAASFDAARMTNQTAALNEFVSYSETLTSPDKMLLIDAAEFQAMEMARLCNIPPYLAGISVGSYSYQSSAESRMDLWTFGVRAYADCIAGTLSQNSILPNGTYVEFDVQQYLTGEYAMGDYDNTAQTEQVVSQT
;
A
#
# COMPACT_ATOMS: atom_id res chain seq x y z
N MET A 1 21.76 64.10 -12.98
CA MET A 1 20.49 63.42 -12.70
C MET A 1 20.74 61.91 -12.85
N ALA A 2 20.99 61.24 -11.74
CA ALA A 2 21.30 59.81 -11.74
C ALA A 2 20.00 59.04 -11.61
N ILE A 3 19.66 58.26 -12.61
CA ILE A 3 18.51 57.38 -12.62
C ILE A 3 18.92 56.09 -11.88
N PHE A 4 18.36 55.89 -10.72
CA PHE A 4 18.51 54.69 -9.92
C PHE A 4 17.92 53.48 -10.65
N ASN A 5 18.78 52.65 -11.21
CA ASN A 5 18.39 51.34 -11.71
C ASN A 5 18.37 50.36 -10.51
N ARG A 6 17.21 50.27 -9.86
CA ARG A 6 16.96 49.26 -8.86
C ARG A 6 16.77 47.91 -9.59
N SER A 7 17.87 47.22 -9.80
CA SER A 7 17.78 45.79 -10.12
C SER A 7 17.17 45.09 -8.92
N VAL A 8 15.89 44.81 -9.00
CA VAL A 8 15.22 43.92 -8.06
C VAL A 8 15.88 42.53 -8.25
N ASN A 9 16.70 42.20 -7.28
CA ASN A 9 17.26 40.83 -7.18
C ASN A 9 16.12 39.85 -7.08
N LYS A 10 15.67 39.29 -8.18
CA LYS A 10 14.78 38.13 -8.26
C LYS A 10 15.49 36.82 -7.87
N ALA A 11 16.65 36.91 -7.28
CA ALA A 11 17.48 35.74 -6.97
C ALA A 11 17.23 35.11 -5.61
N ALA A 12 16.18 35.49 -4.91
CA ALA A 12 15.89 34.90 -3.60
C ALA A 12 14.49 34.31 -3.48
N ILE A 13 13.91 33.88 -4.61
CA ILE A 13 12.82 32.94 -4.52
C ILE A 13 13.49 31.58 -4.40
N SER A 14 13.44 30.97 -3.22
CA SER A 14 13.72 29.56 -2.99
C SER A 14 13.28 28.72 -4.17
N PRO A 15 14.00 27.67 -4.54
CA PRO A 15 13.57 26.79 -5.62
C PRO A 15 12.11 26.45 -5.38
N SER A 16 11.28 26.78 -6.34
CA SER A 16 9.86 26.50 -6.24
C SER A 16 9.68 25.00 -5.98
N VAL A 17 8.64 24.64 -5.26
CA VAL A 17 8.24 23.24 -5.04
C VAL A 17 8.22 22.48 -6.36
N ASP A 18 7.86 23.15 -7.46
CA ASP A 18 7.88 22.61 -8.82
C ASP A 18 9.27 22.18 -9.29
N LYS A 19 10.33 22.92 -8.92
CA LYS A 19 11.71 22.53 -9.24
C LYS A 19 12.17 21.35 -8.41
N ALA A 20 11.74 21.26 -7.15
CA ALA A 20 12.02 20.12 -6.31
C ALA A 20 11.30 18.86 -6.80
N ALA A 21 10.04 18.98 -7.22
CA ALA A 21 9.27 17.88 -7.84
C ALA A 21 9.87 17.43 -9.17
N ALA A 22 10.32 18.39 -10.02
CA ALA A 22 11.00 18.09 -11.27
C ALA A 22 12.38 17.44 -11.02
N ALA A 23 13.08 17.83 -9.97
CA ALA A 23 14.34 17.17 -9.58
C ALA A 23 14.14 15.71 -9.16
N GLY A 24 12.98 15.37 -8.58
CA GLY A 24 12.61 13.99 -8.26
C GLY A 24 12.49 13.08 -9.48
N ASN A 25 12.12 13.64 -10.62
CA ASN A 25 12.02 12.92 -11.88
C ASN A 25 13.34 12.85 -12.67
N ASN A 26 14.26 13.77 -12.43
CA ASN A 26 15.56 13.87 -13.13
C ASN A 26 16.70 13.99 -12.09
N TYR A 27 16.72 13.12 -11.13
CA TYR A 27 17.64 13.20 -10.03
C TYR A 27 19.07 12.80 -10.47
N ASN A 28 20.04 13.68 -10.37
CA ASN A 28 21.43 13.45 -10.75
C ASN A 28 22.41 13.39 -9.54
N GLY A 29 21.92 13.33 -8.33
CA GLY A 29 22.75 13.17 -7.14
C GLY A 29 23.45 14.42 -6.61
N ASN A 30 23.39 15.57 -7.32
CA ASN A 30 24.13 16.77 -6.98
C ASN A 30 23.30 17.89 -6.34
N ASN A 31 22.22 17.58 -5.64
CA ASN A 31 21.35 18.57 -5.03
C ASN A 31 21.85 18.97 -3.63
N ALA A 32 22.36 20.17 -3.48
CA ALA A 32 22.47 20.83 -2.19
C ALA A 32 21.05 21.04 -1.62
N GLY A 33 20.75 20.53 -0.44
CA GLY A 33 19.39 20.60 0.15
C GLY A 33 18.67 19.27 0.18
N LEU A 34 19.35 18.18 -0.01
CA LEU A 34 18.88 16.81 0.06
C LEU A 34 17.91 16.49 1.21
N PRO A 35 18.15 16.93 2.46
CA PRO A 35 17.24 16.64 3.56
C PRO A 35 15.85 17.25 3.38
N MET A 36 15.76 18.45 2.83
CA MET A 36 14.46 19.12 2.59
C MET A 36 13.70 18.51 1.43
N ILE A 37 14.41 18.20 0.34
CA ILE A 37 13.83 17.51 -0.82
C ILE A 37 13.33 16.15 -0.38
N GLY A 38 14.11 15.47 0.44
CA GLY A 38 13.79 14.20 0.98
C GLY A 38 12.56 14.14 1.85
N ALA A 39 12.44 15.06 2.76
CA ALA A 39 11.26 15.21 3.60
C ALA A 39 10.00 15.49 2.76
N TYR A 40 10.14 16.28 1.69
CA TYR A 40 9.05 16.59 0.77
C TYR A 40 8.56 15.33 0.01
N PHE A 41 9.47 14.54 -0.57
CA PHE A 41 9.09 13.31 -1.25
C PHE A 41 8.53 12.27 -0.30
N SER A 42 9.09 12.10 0.88
CA SER A 42 8.54 11.22 1.91
C SER A 42 7.12 11.62 2.31
N TYR A 43 6.84 12.92 2.39
CA TYR A 43 5.49 13.42 2.66
C TYR A 43 4.52 13.10 1.52
N ILE A 44 4.90 13.37 0.27
CA ILE A 44 4.06 13.12 -0.92
C ILE A 44 3.78 11.63 -1.10
N GLU A 45 4.80 10.78 -1.00
CA GLU A 45 4.64 9.33 -1.12
C GLU A 45 3.82 8.77 0.05
N GLY A 46 4.02 9.27 1.27
CA GLY A 46 3.23 8.88 2.44
C GLY A 46 1.76 9.30 2.32
N ASP A 47 1.48 10.50 1.80
CA ASP A 47 0.12 10.95 1.53
C ASP A 47 -0.55 10.10 0.44
N ALA A 48 0.16 9.82 -0.65
CA ALA A 48 -0.33 8.95 -1.72
C ALA A 48 -0.69 7.54 -1.22
N ARG A 49 0.17 6.96 -0.36
CA ARG A 49 -0.11 5.69 0.31
C ARG A 49 -1.34 5.77 1.20
N ASN A 50 -1.46 6.80 2.04
CA ASN A 50 -2.59 6.97 2.94
C ASN A 50 -3.90 7.13 2.19
N ARG A 51 -3.89 7.83 1.06
CA ARG A 51 -5.04 7.95 0.16
C ARG A 51 -5.38 6.61 -0.50
N ALA A 52 -4.40 5.86 -0.97
CA ALA A 52 -4.62 4.57 -1.59
C ALA A 52 -5.19 3.55 -0.60
N ILE A 53 -4.63 3.46 0.62
CA ILE A 53 -5.10 2.49 1.64
C ILE A 53 -6.47 2.86 2.22
N SER A 54 -6.92 4.11 2.08
CA SER A 54 -8.28 4.50 2.49
C SER A 54 -9.37 3.94 1.57
N VAL A 55 -9.02 3.43 0.38
CA VAL A 55 -9.94 2.70 -0.50
C VAL A 55 -10.12 1.27 0.03
N PRO A 56 -11.35 0.85 0.41
CA PRO A 56 -11.58 -0.41 1.12
C PRO A 56 -11.07 -1.65 0.37
N THR A 57 -11.20 -1.68 -0.96
CA THR A 57 -10.73 -2.81 -1.79
C THR A 57 -9.21 -2.92 -1.78
N ILE A 58 -8.49 -1.81 -1.83
CA ILE A 58 -7.01 -1.79 -1.75
C ILE A 58 -6.55 -2.22 -0.37
N SER A 59 -7.20 -1.70 0.69
CA SER A 59 -6.91 -2.10 2.07
C SER A 59 -7.12 -3.59 2.27
N ARG A 60 -8.24 -4.14 1.79
CA ARG A 60 -8.53 -5.58 1.85
C ARG A 60 -7.49 -6.41 1.10
N ALA A 61 -7.13 -6.02 -0.11
CA ALA A 61 -6.12 -6.70 -0.92
C ALA A 61 -4.77 -6.74 -0.20
N ARG A 62 -4.33 -5.58 0.28
CA ARG A 62 -3.08 -5.44 1.05
C ARG A 62 -3.08 -6.34 2.28
N ASP A 63 -4.15 -6.34 3.07
CA ASP A 63 -4.22 -7.11 4.31
C ASP A 63 -4.23 -8.63 4.06
N LEU A 64 -4.94 -9.08 3.02
CA LEU A 64 -4.92 -10.49 2.62
C LEU A 64 -3.51 -10.94 2.23
N MET A 65 -2.86 -10.23 1.33
CA MET A 65 -1.53 -10.60 0.84
C MET A 65 -0.45 -10.46 1.91
N ALA A 66 -0.51 -9.39 2.71
CA ALA A 66 0.42 -9.15 3.83
C ALA A 66 0.30 -10.24 4.91
N SER A 67 -0.93 -10.69 5.23
CA SER A 67 -1.13 -11.75 6.21
C SER A 67 -0.59 -13.09 5.72
N VAL A 68 -0.79 -13.42 4.44
CA VAL A 68 -0.25 -14.65 3.85
C VAL A 68 1.29 -14.63 3.93
N LEU A 69 1.91 -13.57 3.45
CA LEU A 69 3.37 -13.45 3.40
C LEU A 69 3.99 -13.33 4.80
N GLY A 70 3.32 -12.66 5.72
CA GLY A 70 3.75 -12.52 7.11
C GLY A 70 3.67 -13.81 7.92
N CYS A 71 2.75 -14.73 7.57
CA CYS A 71 2.59 -16.01 8.27
C CYS A 71 3.43 -17.14 7.68
N MET A 72 3.94 -17.01 6.46
CA MET A 72 4.77 -18.04 5.84
C MET A 72 6.19 -18.06 6.40
N ASN A 73 6.68 -19.26 6.68
CA ASN A 73 8.04 -19.46 7.13
C ASN A 73 9.02 -19.42 5.94
N LEU A 74 10.22 -18.88 6.21
CA LEU A 74 11.34 -18.97 5.29
C LEU A 74 12.13 -20.25 5.56
N ARG A 75 12.49 -20.95 4.49
CA ARG A 75 13.37 -22.14 4.48
C ARG A 75 14.63 -21.82 3.72
N MET A 76 15.73 -22.45 4.12
CA MET A 76 17.03 -22.34 3.46
C MET A 76 17.42 -23.68 2.90
N TYR A 77 17.95 -23.67 1.67
CA TYR A 77 18.39 -24.87 0.97
C TYR A 77 19.66 -24.62 0.15
N THR A 78 20.34 -25.68 -0.20
CA THR A 78 21.43 -25.71 -1.17
C THR A 78 20.99 -26.54 -2.37
N GLU A 79 21.48 -26.22 -3.55
CA GLU A 79 21.24 -27.02 -4.76
C GLU A 79 22.45 -27.88 -5.05
N ILE A 80 22.25 -29.19 -5.18
CA ILE A 80 23.28 -30.18 -5.48
C ILE A 80 22.89 -30.92 -6.76
N TRP A 81 23.83 -31.02 -7.69
CA TRP A 81 23.63 -31.81 -8.91
C TRP A 81 23.71 -33.30 -8.60
N ASN A 82 22.60 -34.06 -8.81
CA ASN A 82 22.53 -35.50 -8.57
C ASN A 82 22.88 -36.35 -9.79
N GLY A 83 23.33 -35.74 -10.88
CA GLY A 83 23.62 -36.39 -12.15
C GLY A 83 22.55 -36.21 -13.25
N ASN A 84 21.32 -35.89 -12.87
CA ASN A 84 20.20 -35.66 -13.80
C ASN A 84 19.58 -34.24 -13.61
N GLU A 85 19.41 -33.83 -12.38
CA GLU A 85 18.75 -32.57 -12.03
C GLU A 85 19.38 -31.92 -10.79
N MET A 86 19.07 -30.65 -10.58
CA MET A 86 19.43 -29.95 -9.36
C MET A 86 18.47 -30.34 -8.25
N GLU A 87 18.99 -31.00 -7.22
CA GLU A 87 18.21 -31.38 -6.04
C GLU A 87 18.35 -30.36 -4.92
N LYS A 88 17.21 -29.99 -4.32
CA LYS A 88 17.18 -29.08 -3.17
C LYS A 88 17.45 -29.86 -1.89
N VAL A 89 18.54 -29.54 -1.22
CA VAL A 89 18.89 -30.11 0.08
C VAL A 89 18.71 -29.08 1.16
N PRO A 90 17.94 -29.38 2.23
CA PRO A 90 17.78 -28.42 3.34
C PRO A 90 19.10 -28.02 3.95
N ALA A 91 19.33 -26.72 4.10
CA ALA A 91 20.51 -26.16 4.72
C ALA A 91 20.22 -25.68 6.17
N ALA A 92 21.25 -25.67 7.01
CA ALA A 92 21.11 -25.17 8.37
C ALA A 92 20.69 -23.69 8.36
N PRO A 93 19.59 -23.32 9.01
CA PRO A 93 19.05 -21.97 8.93
C PRO A 93 19.97 -20.96 9.63
N ARG A 94 20.19 -19.82 9.00
CA ARG A 94 20.84 -18.66 9.63
C ARG A 94 19.90 -18.10 10.73
N THR A 95 20.49 -17.47 11.73
CA THR A 95 19.73 -16.93 12.88
C THR A 95 18.65 -15.95 12.48
N TRP A 96 18.89 -15.13 11.47
CA TRP A 96 17.94 -14.13 10.98
C TRP A 96 16.70 -14.74 10.27
N LEU A 97 16.76 -15.98 9.76
CA LEU A 97 15.54 -16.60 9.22
C LEU A 97 14.45 -16.72 10.28
N ARG A 98 14.83 -17.01 11.52
CA ARG A 98 13.89 -17.11 12.65
C ARG A 98 13.66 -15.80 13.39
N ARG A 99 14.63 -14.88 13.32
CA ARG A 99 14.58 -13.60 13.98
C ARG A 99 15.31 -12.55 13.13
N ILE A 100 14.56 -11.94 12.22
CA ILE A 100 15.09 -10.92 11.30
C ILE A 100 15.58 -9.73 12.10
N ASP A 101 14.70 -9.17 12.92
CA ASP A 101 15.01 -8.10 13.87
C ASP A 101 14.87 -8.65 15.31
N PRO A 102 15.86 -8.49 16.18
CA PRO A 102 15.77 -8.96 17.56
C PRO A 102 14.65 -8.31 18.38
N SER A 103 14.19 -7.11 17.99
CA SER A 103 13.22 -6.31 18.72
C SER A 103 11.79 -6.49 18.24
N VAL A 104 11.57 -7.08 17.04
CA VAL A 104 10.26 -7.11 16.38
C VAL A 104 9.95 -8.51 15.83
N PRO A 105 8.69 -8.98 15.92
CA PRO A 105 8.29 -10.27 15.34
C PRO A 105 8.47 -10.32 13.82
N ASN A 106 8.87 -11.50 13.30
CA ASN A 106 9.08 -11.70 11.87
C ASN A 106 7.84 -11.41 11.02
N ASN A 107 6.65 -11.79 11.49
CA ASN A 107 5.39 -11.53 10.78
C ASN A 107 5.18 -10.03 10.56
N PHE A 108 5.51 -9.19 11.54
CA PHE A 108 5.46 -7.73 11.40
C PHE A 108 6.42 -7.24 10.31
N ILE A 109 7.69 -7.67 10.37
CA ILE A 109 8.70 -7.27 9.38
C ILE A 109 8.28 -7.66 7.97
N MET A 110 7.84 -8.92 7.78
CA MET A 110 7.44 -9.42 6.48
C MET A 110 6.18 -8.74 5.94
N SER A 111 5.17 -8.53 6.79
CA SER A 111 3.94 -7.84 6.39
C SER A 111 4.21 -6.40 5.95
N PHE A 112 5.08 -5.69 6.65
CA PHE A 112 5.45 -4.33 6.28
C PHE A 112 6.48 -4.24 5.15
N THR A 113 7.31 -5.26 4.94
CA THR A 113 8.14 -5.37 3.75
C THR A 113 7.28 -5.56 2.51
N PHE A 114 6.24 -6.40 2.62
CA PHE A 114 5.23 -6.52 1.57
C PHE A 114 4.49 -5.19 1.33
N ASP A 115 4.08 -4.49 2.39
CA ASP A 115 3.43 -3.19 2.29
C ASP A 115 4.28 -2.18 1.50
N ASP A 116 5.58 -2.13 1.79
CA ASP A 116 6.52 -1.29 1.05
C ASP A 116 6.62 -1.69 -0.43
N LEU A 117 6.74 -2.99 -0.73
CA LEU A 117 6.77 -3.48 -2.10
C LEU A 117 5.47 -3.22 -2.85
N PHE A 118 4.33 -3.38 -2.19
CA PHE A 118 3.01 -3.19 -2.77
C PHE A 118 2.73 -1.72 -3.14
N PHE A 119 3.01 -0.79 -2.22
CA PHE A 119 2.73 0.62 -2.45
C PHE A 119 3.84 1.33 -3.23
N TYR A 120 5.10 1.06 -2.92
CA TYR A 120 6.25 1.80 -3.48
C TYR A 120 7.03 1.01 -4.54
N GLY A 121 6.79 -0.29 -4.68
CA GLY A 121 7.56 -1.16 -5.58
C GLY A 121 8.99 -1.42 -5.09
N ARG A 122 9.33 -1.03 -3.87
CA ARG A 122 10.65 -1.18 -3.26
C ARG A 122 10.53 -1.32 -1.75
N ALA A 123 11.45 -2.06 -1.13
CA ALA A 123 11.56 -2.14 0.32
C ALA A 123 13.04 -2.17 0.72
N PHE A 124 13.32 -1.81 1.97
CA PHE A 124 14.68 -1.64 2.44
C PHE A 124 14.85 -2.25 3.84
N TRP A 125 15.92 -3.02 4.02
CA TRP A 125 16.38 -3.47 5.33
C TRP A 125 17.80 -2.99 5.58
N TYR A 126 18.06 -2.49 6.77
CA TYR A 126 19.39 -2.13 7.21
C TYR A 126 20.02 -3.29 7.98
N ILE A 127 21.27 -3.61 7.67
CA ILE A 127 22.03 -4.66 8.36
C ILE A 127 22.54 -4.10 9.67
N THR A 128 22.00 -4.60 10.79
CA THR A 128 22.34 -4.13 12.14
C THR A 128 23.54 -4.87 12.73
N SER A 129 23.74 -6.12 12.34
CA SER A 129 24.90 -6.90 12.77
C SER A 129 25.33 -7.90 11.69
N ARG A 130 26.60 -8.31 11.73
CA ARG A 130 27.18 -9.31 10.85
C ARG A 130 27.79 -10.45 11.67
N THR A 131 27.80 -11.65 11.10
CA THR A 131 28.50 -12.81 11.66
C THR A 131 30.01 -12.68 11.48
N ALA A 132 30.79 -13.54 12.12
CA ALA A 132 32.26 -13.61 11.95
C ALA A 132 32.67 -13.87 10.48
N ASP A 133 31.77 -14.54 9.70
CA ASP A 133 31.98 -14.81 8.27
C ASP A 133 31.72 -13.58 7.39
N GLY A 134 31.33 -12.42 7.98
CA GLY A 134 31.00 -11.18 7.26
C GLY A 134 29.55 -11.11 6.71
N TYR A 135 28.78 -12.19 6.80
CA TYR A 135 27.40 -12.21 6.35
C TYR A 135 26.47 -11.54 7.37
N PRO A 136 25.32 -11.00 6.94
CA PRO A 136 24.34 -10.41 7.84
C PRO A 136 23.83 -11.39 8.89
N ALA A 137 23.68 -10.92 10.14
CA ALA A 137 23.14 -11.69 11.26
C ALA A 137 21.81 -11.16 11.76
N SER A 138 21.54 -9.86 11.60
CA SER A 138 20.26 -9.23 11.93
C SER A 138 20.02 -8.00 11.08
N TYR A 139 18.75 -7.64 10.96
CA TYR A 139 18.31 -6.52 10.15
C TYR A 139 17.28 -5.67 10.90
N THR A 140 17.11 -4.44 10.46
CA THR A 140 15.97 -3.59 10.82
C THR A 140 15.34 -3.05 9.53
N ARG A 141 14.01 -3.10 9.44
CA ARG A 141 13.30 -2.54 8.29
C ARG A 141 13.39 -1.01 8.30
N LEU A 142 13.71 -0.44 7.15
CA LEU A 142 13.59 0.99 6.90
C LEU A 142 12.31 1.24 6.09
N PRO A 143 11.36 2.09 6.57
CA PRO A 143 10.15 2.41 5.81
C PRO A 143 10.50 3.03 4.44
N ALA A 144 9.96 2.48 3.36
CA ALA A 144 10.30 2.90 1.99
C ALA A 144 10.02 4.39 1.72
N ALA A 145 8.95 4.95 2.34
CA ALA A 145 8.65 6.37 2.23
C ALA A 145 9.74 7.29 2.80
N MET A 146 10.58 6.79 3.72
CA MET A 146 11.65 7.57 4.37
C MET A 146 13.02 7.36 3.71
N VAL A 147 13.11 6.43 2.76
CA VAL A 147 14.35 6.11 2.06
C VAL A 147 14.35 6.74 0.67
N GLN A 148 15.43 7.40 0.33
CA GLN A 148 15.63 8.01 -0.97
C GLN A 148 16.82 7.40 -1.67
N THR A 149 16.64 7.19 -2.96
CA THR A 149 17.67 6.66 -3.86
C THR A 149 18.05 7.76 -4.83
N LEU A 150 19.25 8.34 -4.65
CA LEU A 150 19.62 9.58 -5.33
C LEU A 150 20.07 9.36 -6.78
N ASP A 151 20.53 8.19 -7.10
CA ASP A 151 21.04 7.81 -8.42
C ASP A 151 19.97 7.16 -9.30
N GLN A 152 18.74 7.00 -8.77
CA GLN A 152 17.63 6.42 -9.51
C GLN A 152 16.35 7.21 -9.30
N ALA A 153 15.76 7.65 -10.40
CA ALA A 153 14.44 8.27 -10.40
C ALA A 153 13.36 7.20 -10.52
N GLY A 154 12.51 7.07 -9.47
CA GLY A 154 11.31 6.24 -9.56
C GLY A 154 10.34 6.74 -10.64
N PRO A 155 9.31 6.00 -10.97
CA PRO A 155 8.85 4.77 -10.32
C PRO A 155 9.45 3.47 -10.86
N VAL A 156 10.25 3.51 -11.91
CA VAL A 156 10.85 2.32 -12.52
C VAL A 156 12.31 2.20 -12.07
N TRP A 157 12.59 1.12 -11.34
CA TRP A 157 13.92 0.80 -10.82
C TRP A 157 14.61 -0.15 -11.78
N PHE A 158 15.90 0.06 -12.06
CA PHE A 158 16.68 -0.80 -12.96
C PHE A 158 17.79 -1.55 -12.24
N ALA A 159 18.18 -1.12 -11.04
CA ALA A 159 19.20 -1.76 -10.22
C ALA A 159 19.09 -1.26 -8.76
N PRO A 160 19.75 -1.92 -7.79
CA PRO A 160 19.92 -1.36 -6.45
C PRO A 160 20.67 -0.02 -6.50
N SER A 161 20.19 0.95 -5.73
CA SER A 161 20.81 2.27 -5.65
C SER A 161 22.19 2.20 -4.98
N LYS A 162 23.12 3.00 -5.51
CA LYS A 162 24.45 3.19 -4.92
C LYS A 162 24.51 4.37 -3.96
N GLN A 163 23.46 5.18 -3.93
CA GLN A 163 23.34 6.34 -3.04
C GLN A 163 22.01 6.29 -2.32
N VAL A 164 22.04 5.88 -1.07
CA VAL A 164 20.86 5.71 -0.22
C VAL A 164 20.89 6.72 0.90
N VAL A 165 19.79 7.45 1.07
CA VAL A 165 19.61 8.44 2.15
C VAL A 165 18.39 8.05 2.98
N PHE A 166 18.56 8.03 4.29
CA PHE A 166 17.47 7.77 5.25
C PHE A 166 17.40 8.92 6.25
N GLN A 167 16.23 9.52 6.40
CA GLN A 167 15.99 10.66 7.30
C GLN A 167 16.99 11.81 7.12
N GLY A 168 17.46 12.03 5.89
CA GLY A 168 18.41 13.09 5.57
C GLY A 168 19.90 12.76 5.81
N GLY A 169 20.20 11.57 6.31
CA GLY A 169 21.56 11.01 6.45
C GLY A 169 21.88 10.02 5.34
N GLU A 170 23.06 10.13 4.73
CA GLU A 170 23.54 9.14 3.76
C GLU A 170 23.91 7.84 4.49
N ILE A 171 23.49 6.71 3.95
CA ILE A 171 23.78 5.37 4.47
C ILE A 171 24.64 4.63 3.45
N ASP A 172 25.64 3.89 3.93
CA ASP A 172 26.43 3.01 3.10
C ASP A 172 25.54 1.93 2.46
N PRO A 173 25.41 1.90 1.12
CA PRO A 173 24.57 0.93 0.42
C PRO A 173 24.98 -0.53 0.67
N ALA A 174 26.23 -0.81 1.04
CA ALA A 174 26.69 -2.15 1.43
C ALA A 174 26.00 -2.67 2.72
N ASN A 175 25.44 -1.77 3.51
CA ASN A 175 24.68 -2.12 4.72
C ASN A 175 23.16 -2.05 4.51
N VAL A 176 22.69 -1.88 3.27
CA VAL A 176 21.27 -1.81 2.94
C VAL A 176 20.89 -2.92 1.97
N VAL A 177 20.00 -3.79 2.37
CA VAL A 177 19.35 -4.75 1.47
C VAL A 177 18.19 -4.04 0.78
N GLN A 178 18.21 -4.01 -0.53
CA GLN A 178 17.23 -3.34 -1.37
C GLN A 178 16.41 -4.38 -2.11
N PHE A 179 15.12 -4.45 -1.79
CA PHE A 179 14.16 -5.30 -2.48
C PHE A 179 13.51 -4.49 -3.59
N LEU A 180 13.62 -4.94 -4.82
CA LEU A 180 13.04 -4.29 -6.00
C LEU A 180 11.95 -5.18 -6.57
N SER A 181 10.70 -4.73 -6.48
CA SER A 181 9.55 -5.46 -6.99
C SER A 181 9.56 -5.52 -8.52
N PRO A 182 9.22 -6.67 -9.13
CA PRO A 182 8.97 -6.76 -10.57
C PRO A 182 7.66 -6.05 -10.97
N ILE A 183 6.79 -5.76 -9.99
CA ILE A 183 5.53 -5.04 -10.16
C ILE A 183 5.72 -3.62 -9.64
N GLN A 184 5.33 -2.64 -10.45
CA GLN A 184 5.40 -1.24 -10.06
C GLN A 184 4.46 -0.94 -8.88
N GLY A 185 4.90 -0.08 -7.97
CA GLY A 185 4.11 0.29 -6.79
C GLY A 185 2.78 0.99 -7.14
N ILE A 186 1.75 0.67 -6.41
CA ILE A 186 0.37 1.14 -6.66
C ILE A 186 0.29 2.66 -6.67
N ILE A 187 1.01 3.36 -5.80
CA ILE A 187 0.95 4.83 -5.73
C ILE A 187 1.37 5.52 -7.04
N TYR A 188 2.17 4.85 -7.86
CA TYR A 188 2.63 5.40 -9.13
C TYR A 188 1.71 5.04 -10.31
N MET A 189 1.06 3.87 -10.27
CA MET A 189 0.20 3.38 -11.35
C MET A 189 -1.22 3.90 -11.27
N SER A 190 -1.72 4.23 -10.09
CA SER A 190 -3.16 4.31 -9.83
C SER A 190 -3.66 5.67 -9.35
N THR A 191 -2.89 6.73 -9.49
CA THR A 191 -3.23 8.06 -8.95
C THR A 191 -4.63 8.52 -9.37
N GLN A 192 -4.99 8.35 -10.64
CA GLN A 192 -6.32 8.74 -11.14
C GLN A 192 -7.41 7.79 -10.64
N ALA A 193 -7.17 6.48 -10.70
CA ALA A 193 -8.14 5.48 -10.26
C ALA A 193 -8.48 5.61 -8.77
N VAL A 194 -7.46 5.77 -7.93
CA VAL A 194 -7.62 6.06 -6.49
C VAL A 194 -8.36 7.38 -6.26
N SER A 195 -8.00 8.44 -6.99
CA SER A 195 -8.70 9.73 -6.89
C SER A 195 -10.18 9.62 -7.28
N THR A 196 -10.49 8.83 -8.31
CA THR A 196 -11.87 8.56 -8.73
C THR A 196 -12.64 7.79 -7.67
N ALA A 197 -12.04 6.74 -7.09
CA ALA A 197 -12.63 5.97 -6.00
C ALA A 197 -12.97 6.86 -4.79
N LEU A 198 -12.04 7.71 -4.38
CA LEU A 198 -12.24 8.65 -3.26
C LEU A 198 -13.32 9.69 -3.55
N LYS A 199 -13.39 10.21 -4.78
CA LYS A 199 -14.45 11.15 -5.19
C LYS A 199 -15.83 10.48 -5.22
N LEU A 200 -15.89 9.23 -5.69
CA LEU A 200 -17.13 8.45 -5.68
C LEU A 200 -17.60 8.17 -4.25
N GLU A 201 -16.70 7.79 -3.38
CA GLU A 201 -17.00 7.59 -1.95
C GLU A 201 -17.47 8.90 -1.29
N ALA A 202 -16.82 10.02 -1.57
CA ALA A 202 -17.25 11.32 -1.09
C ALA A 202 -18.63 11.74 -1.64
N ALA A 203 -18.96 11.34 -2.86
CA ALA A 203 -20.31 11.57 -3.43
C ALA A 203 -21.37 10.71 -2.72
N ARG A 204 -21.05 9.43 -2.49
CA ARG A 204 -21.92 8.52 -1.71
C ARG A 204 -22.11 9.02 -0.28
N TYR A 205 -21.05 9.45 0.38
CA TYR A 205 -21.12 10.02 1.73
C TYR A 205 -22.03 11.26 1.78
N ARG A 206 -21.86 12.19 0.83
CA ARG A 206 -22.72 13.38 0.75
C ARG A 206 -24.19 13.02 0.53
N ASN A 207 -24.47 12.04 -0.34
CA ASN A 207 -25.84 11.58 -0.55
C ASN A 207 -26.42 10.85 0.68
N ALA A 208 -25.61 10.11 1.40
CA ALA A 208 -26.03 9.43 2.62
C ALA A 208 -26.21 10.37 3.81
N SER A 209 -25.40 11.44 3.89
CA SER A 209 -25.47 12.43 4.97
C SER A 209 -26.60 13.45 4.77
N SER A 210 -27.06 13.66 3.53
CA SER A 210 -28.20 14.53 3.23
C SER A 210 -29.47 13.69 3.13
N ALA A 211 -30.29 13.76 4.16
CA ALA A 211 -31.61 13.10 4.15
C ALA A 211 -32.54 13.61 3.04
N ILE A 212 -32.10 14.64 2.31
CA ILE A 212 -32.96 15.39 1.42
C ILE A 212 -32.18 15.77 0.16
N PRO A 213 -32.71 15.43 -1.03
CA PRO A 213 -32.17 15.93 -2.28
C PRO A 213 -32.16 17.45 -2.31
N ALA A 214 -31.06 18.03 -2.81
CA ALA A 214 -31.05 19.46 -3.09
C ALA A 214 -32.14 19.78 -4.10
N GLY A 215 -32.86 20.82 -3.86
CA GLY A 215 -33.98 21.25 -4.71
C GLY A 215 -33.94 22.76 -4.93
N ILE A 216 -34.77 23.22 -5.80
CA ILE A 216 -34.97 24.65 -6.05
C ILE A 216 -36.28 25.07 -5.41
N LEU A 217 -36.20 26.04 -4.52
CA LEU A 217 -37.35 26.81 -4.07
C LEU A 217 -37.58 27.89 -5.11
N ARG A 218 -38.72 27.80 -5.79
CA ARG A 218 -39.09 28.77 -6.81
C ARG A 218 -40.34 29.55 -6.36
N GLN A 219 -40.22 30.88 -6.38
CA GLN A 219 -41.38 31.72 -6.24
C GLN A 219 -42.22 31.70 -7.53
N THR A 220 -43.48 31.35 -7.40
CA THR A 220 -44.45 31.20 -8.52
C THR A 220 -45.42 32.34 -8.62
N GLY A 221 -45.47 33.24 -7.61
CA GLY A 221 -46.39 34.37 -7.57
C GLY A 221 -46.12 35.32 -6.38
N GLY A 222 -46.93 36.33 -6.23
CA GLY A 222 -46.74 37.34 -5.16
C GLY A 222 -45.73 38.44 -5.52
N GLU A 223 -45.42 39.31 -4.56
CA GLU A 223 -44.41 40.34 -4.73
C GLU A 223 -43.03 39.71 -4.79
N PRO A 224 -42.13 40.12 -5.72
CA PRO A 224 -40.82 39.52 -5.86
C PRO A 224 -39.98 39.66 -4.57
N LEU A 225 -39.56 38.54 -4.00
CA LEU A 225 -38.69 38.50 -2.83
C LEU A 225 -37.28 39.00 -3.18
N GLY A 226 -36.69 39.78 -2.28
CA GLY A 226 -35.31 40.22 -2.39
C GLY A 226 -34.32 39.06 -2.22
N ALA A 227 -33.07 39.29 -2.63
CA ALA A 227 -32.04 38.24 -2.55
C ALA A 227 -31.80 37.74 -1.12
N GLN A 228 -31.91 38.62 -0.12
CA GLN A 228 -31.74 38.26 1.30
C GLN A 228 -32.93 37.43 1.79
N GLU A 229 -34.14 37.79 1.43
CA GLU A 229 -35.36 37.06 1.81
C GLU A 229 -35.40 35.67 1.21
N LEU A 230 -34.91 35.50 -0.04
CA LEU A 230 -34.73 34.18 -0.67
C LEU A 230 -33.69 33.33 0.03
N ALA A 231 -32.60 33.95 0.51
CA ALA A 231 -31.57 33.21 1.26
C ALA A 231 -32.10 32.76 2.63
N ASP A 232 -32.86 33.64 3.32
CA ASP A 232 -33.45 33.35 4.63
C ASP A 232 -34.56 32.26 4.50
N LEU A 233 -35.33 32.30 3.43
CA LEU A 233 -36.32 31.26 3.11
C LEU A 233 -35.65 29.90 2.86
N ALA A 234 -34.56 29.87 2.08
CA ALA A 234 -33.79 28.65 1.82
C ALA A 234 -33.18 28.11 3.11
N ALA A 235 -32.57 28.96 3.92
CA ALA A 235 -31.95 28.57 5.19
C ALA A 235 -33.00 28.00 6.19
N SER A 236 -34.19 28.63 6.29
CA SER A 236 -35.27 28.16 7.17
C SER A 236 -35.85 26.83 6.70
N PHE A 237 -35.97 26.65 5.40
CA PHE A 237 -36.40 25.40 4.78
C PHE A 237 -35.43 24.26 5.03
N ASP A 238 -34.15 24.51 4.84
CA ASP A 238 -33.09 23.52 5.10
C ASP A 238 -33.02 23.17 6.60
N ALA A 239 -33.12 24.14 7.49
CA ALA A 239 -33.12 23.91 8.93
C ALA A 239 -34.33 23.06 9.38
N ALA A 240 -35.54 23.32 8.87
CA ALA A 240 -36.71 22.53 9.17
C ALA A 240 -36.55 21.08 8.69
N ARG A 241 -35.93 20.89 7.55
CA ARG A 241 -35.72 19.56 6.97
C ARG A 241 -34.58 18.81 7.64
N MET A 242 -33.51 19.47 8.08
CA MET A 242 -32.42 18.83 8.86
C MET A 242 -32.93 18.26 10.19
N THR A 243 -33.94 18.86 10.78
CA THR A 243 -34.58 18.38 12.03
C THR A 243 -35.71 17.39 11.79
N ASN A 244 -35.90 16.88 10.57
CA ASN A 244 -37.01 16.01 10.17
C ASN A 244 -38.41 16.61 10.46
N GLN A 245 -38.49 17.93 10.47
CA GLN A 245 -39.78 18.62 10.63
C GLN A 245 -40.45 18.84 9.26
N THR A 246 -41.75 18.88 9.25
CA THR A 246 -42.50 19.19 8.04
C THR A 246 -42.34 20.66 7.70
N ALA A 247 -41.69 20.95 6.57
CA ALA A 247 -41.62 22.32 6.06
C ALA A 247 -42.97 22.71 5.43
N ALA A 248 -43.55 23.82 5.87
CA ALA A 248 -44.75 24.38 5.28
C ALA A 248 -44.39 25.48 4.27
N LEU A 249 -44.89 25.37 3.05
CA LEU A 249 -44.74 26.36 1.99
C LEU A 249 -46.08 27.06 1.76
N ASN A 250 -46.06 28.34 1.37
CA ASN A 250 -47.23 29.06 0.95
C ASN A 250 -47.55 28.74 -0.53
N GLU A 251 -48.71 29.19 -1.01
CA GLU A 251 -49.18 28.96 -2.39
C GLU A 251 -48.26 29.58 -3.47
N PHE A 252 -47.39 30.54 -3.06
CA PHE A 252 -46.50 31.25 -3.98
C PHE A 252 -45.09 30.68 -4.01
N VAL A 253 -44.79 29.63 -3.26
CA VAL A 253 -43.48 28.97 -3.26
C VAL A 253 -43.65 27.49 -3.59
N SER A 254 -43.00 27.06 -4.64
CA SER A 254 -42.93 25.66 -5.02
C SER A 254 -41.53 25.09 -4.83
N TYR A 255 -41.45 23.88 -4.30
CA TYR A 255 -40.24 23.11 -4.22
C TYR A 255 -40.20 22.11 -5.38
N SER A 256 -39.11 22.11 -6.12
CA SER A 256 -38.81 21.09 -7.10
C SER A 256 -37.49 20.43 -6.83
N GLU A 257 -37.45 19.13 -6.77
CA GLU A 257 -36.22 18.37 -6.64
C GLU A 257 -35.35 18.53 -7.89
N THR A 258 -34.12 18.95 -7.71
CA THR A 258 -33.15 19.17 -8.81
C THR A 258 -32.24 17.96 -8.97
N LEU A 259 -32.12 17.17 -7.92
CA LEU A 259 -31.25 15.99 -7.95
C LEU A 259 -31.98 14.79 -8.57
N THR A 260 -31.27 14.18 -9.48
CA THR A 260 -31.55 12.83 -9.92
C THR A 260 -31.51 11.91 -8.70
N SER A 261 -32.50 11.05 -8.51
CA SER A 261 -32.49 10.09 -7.39
C SER A 261 -31.17 9.31 -7.38
N PRO A 262 -30.67 8.87 -6.20
CA PRO A 262 -29.43 8.08 -6.10
C PRO A 262 -29.39 6.89 -7.07
N ASP A 263 -30.54 6.26 -7.33
CA ASP A 263 -30.67 5.17 -8.31
C ASP A 263 -30.41 5.63 -9.75
N LYS A 264 -30.86 6.83 -10.11
CA LYS A 264 -30.60 7.40 -11.43
C LYS A 264 -29.15 7.87 -11.60
N MET A 265 -28.43 8.11 -10.52
CA MET A 265 -27.01 8.43 -10.56
C MET A 265 -26.12 7.19 -10.73
N LEU A 266 -26.71 5.98 -10.73
CA LEU A 266 -25.97 4.70 -10.85
C LEU A 266 -24.81 4.59 -9.86
N LEU A 267 -24.94 5.17 -8.66
CA LEU A 267 -23.86 5.22 -7.67
C LEU A 267 -23.48 3.84 -7.14
N ILE A 268 -24.43 2.91 -7.12
CA ILE A 268 -24.18 1.52 -6.71
C ILE A 268 -23.37 0.82 -7.79
N ASP A 269 -23.83 0.85 -9.04
CA ASP A 269 -23.15 0.23 -10.17
C ASP A 269 -21.74 0.82 -10.36
N ALA A 270 -21.61 2.15 -10.22
CA ALA A 270 -20.33 2.82 -10.29
C ALA A 270 -19.38 2.39 -9.14
N ALA A 271 -19.91 2.14 -7.94
CA ALA A 271 -19.13 1.66 -6.80
C ALA A 271 -18.67 0.20 -6.99
N GLU A 272 -19.55 -0.66 -7.51
CA GLU A 272 -19.19 -2.05 -7.83
C GLU A 272 -18.13 -2.11 -8.93
N PHE A 273 -18.32 -1.34 -10.01
CA PHE A 273 -17.31 -1.23 -11.07
C PHE A 273 -15.98 -0.73 -10.52
N GLN A 274 -16.00 0.32 -9.70
CA GLN A 274 -14.78 0.88 -9.10
C GLN A 274 -14.09 -0.12 -8.16
N ALA A 275 -14.86 -0.88 -7.36
CA ALA A 275 -14.32 -1.92 -6.52
C ALA A 275 -13.65 -3.03 -7.35
N MET A 276 -14.25 -3.41 -8.47
CA MET A 276 -13.67 -4.38 -9.41
C MET A 276 -12.38 -3.85 -10.05
N GLU A 277 -12.35 -2.59 -10.45
CA GLU A 277 -11.12 -1.94 -10.97
C GLU A 277 -10.01 -1.93 -9.92
N MET A 278 -10.32 -1.67 -8.66
CA MET A 278 -9.34 -1.73 -7.58
C MET A 278 -8.83 -3.15 -7.33
N ALA A 279 -9.69 -4.18 -7.44
CA ALA A 279 -9.27 -5.57 -7.33
C ALA A 279 -8.31 -5.97 -8.48
N ARG A 280 -8.60 -5.54 -9.72
CA ARG A 280 -7.71 -5.72 -10.88
C ARG A 280 -6.36 -5.02 -10.68
N LEU A 281 -6.38 -3.79 -10.19
CA LEU A 281 -5.17 -3.03 -9.88
C LEU A 281 -4.27 -3.74 -8.86
N CYS A 282 -4.88 -4.39 -7.88
CA CYS A 282 -4.18 -5.14 -6.83
C CYS A 282 -3.81 -6.57 -7.23
N ASN A 283 -4.12 -7.01 -8.45
CA ASN A 283 -3.92 -8.39 -8.94
C ASN A 283 -4.56 -9.46 -8.04
N ILE A 284 -5.70 -9.17 -7.44
CA ILE A 284 -6.47 -10.15 -6.69
C ILE A 284 -7.77 -10.50 -7.40
N PRO A 285 -8.22 -11.76 -7.34
CA PRO A 285 -9.54 -12.13 -7.79
C PRO A 285 -10.64 -11.32 -7.07
N PRO A 286 -11.64 -10.76 -7.79
CA PRO A 286 -12.65 -9.90 -7.20
C PRO A 286 -13.42 -10.53 -6.03
N TYR A 287 -13.67 -11.83 -6.06
CA TYR A 287 -14.38 -12.53 -4.98
C TYR A 287 -13.62 -12.50 -3.64
N LEU A 288 -12.27 -12.42 -3.64
CA LEU A 288 -11.45 -12.25 -2.43
C LEU A 288 -11.60 -10.84 -1.83
N ALA A 289 -11.93 -9.86 -2.66
CA ALA A 289 -12.27 -8.53 -2.21
C ALA A 289 -13.72 -8.40 -1.70
N GLY A 290 -14.50 -9.49 -1.76
CA GLY A 290 -15.92 -9.49 -1.36
C GLY A 290 -16.88 -9.00 -2.45
N ILE A 291 -16.43 -8.95 -3.71
CA ILE A 291 -17.24 -8.53 -4.84
C ILE A 291 -17.91 -9.78 -5.45
N SER A 292 -19.23 -9.78 -5.56
CA SER A 292 -19.97 -10.85 -6.18
C SER A 292 -19.82 -10.78 -7.70
N VAL A 293 -19.18 -11.79 -8.30
CA VAL A 293 -19.02 -11.92 -9.75
C VAL A 293 -19.72 -13.19 -10.20
N GLY A 294 -21.02 -13.11 -10.47
CA GLY A 294 -21.79 -14.22 -11.03
C GLY A 294 -21.76 -15.51 -10.18
N SER A 295 -21.69 -16.68 -10.84
CA SER A 295 -21.82 -18.00 -10.22
C SER A 295 -20.56 -18.59 -9.57
N TYR A 296 -19.63 -17.76 -9.10
CA TYR A 296 -18.44 -18.25 -8.35
C TYR A 296 -18.75 -18.75 -6.92
N SER A 297 -19.95 -19.30 -6.69
CA SER A 297 -20.40 -19.65 -5.34
C SER A 297 -19.78 -20.90 -4.74
N TYR A 298 -18.88 -21.62 -5.45
CA TYR A 298 -18.34 -22.91 -5.00
C TYR A 298 -16.85 -23.12 -5.22
N GLN A 299 -16.02 -22.08 -5.11
CA GLN A 299 -14.58 -22.33 -5.04
C GLN A 299 -14.22 -22.94 -3.69
N SER A 300 -13.45 -24.04 -3.74
CA SER A 300 -12.91 -24.61 -2.51
C SER A 300 -11.92 -23.64 -1.84
N SER A 301 -11.78 -23.74 -0.52
CA SER A 301 -10.82 -22.91 0.19
C SER A 301 -9.38 -23.10 -0.29
N ALA A 302 -9.06 -24.27 -0.82
CA ALA A 302 -7.76 -24.60 -1.40
C ALA A 302 -7.53 -23.86 -2.72
N GLU A 303 -8.52 -23.83 -3.61
CA GLU A 303 -8.45 -23.06 -4.87
C GLU A 303 -8.30 -21.57 -4.61
N SER A 304 -9.06 -21.03 -3.65
CA SER A 304 -8.96 -19.62 -3.26
C SER A 304 -7.58 -19.25 -2.72
N ARG A 305 -6.92 -20.15 -1.96
CA ARG A 305 -5.52 -19.95 -1.50
C ARG A 305 -4.55 -20.00 -2.66
N MET A 306 -4.73 -20.95 -3.59
CA MET A 306 -3.89 -21.09 -4.78
C MET A 306 -3.99 -19.85 -5.67
N ASP A 307 -5.20 -19.32 -5.90
CA ASP A 307 -5.43 -18.11 -6.69
C ASP A 307 -4.76 -16.89 -6.06
N LEU A 308 -4.96 -16.70 -4.74
CA LEU A 308 -4.33 -15.59 -4.02
C LEU A 308 -2.80 -15.68 -4.08
N TRP A 309 -2.25 -16.89 -3.92
CA TRP A 309 -0.82 -17.11 -4.04
C TRP A 309 -0.33 -16.79 -5.45
N THR A 310 -0.95 -17.41 -6.45
CA THR A 310 -0.46 -17.36 -7.83
C THR A 310 -0.52 -15.95 -8.43
N PHE A 311 -1.62 -15.24 -8.21
CA PHE A 311 -1.86 -13.94 -8.84
C PHE A 311 -1.40 -12.78 -7.97
N GLY A 312 -1.57 -12.86 -6.66
CA GLY A 312 -1.33 -11.74 -5.76
C GLY A 312 0.05 -11.76 -5.10
N VAL A 313 0.43 -12.88 -4.49
CA VAL A 313 1.56 -12.91 -3.53
C VAL A 313 2.88 -13.34 -4.16
N ARG A 314 2.87 -14.28 -5.09
CA ARG A 314 4.05 -14.96 -5.60
C ARG A 314 5.14 -14.02 -6.11
N ALA A 315 4.77 -13.03 -6.90
CA ALA A 315 5.75 -12.10 -7.47
C ALA A 315 6.54 -11.32 -6.39
N TYR A 316 5.87 -10.97 -5.29
CA TYR A 316 6.51 -10.31 -4.15
C TYR A 316 7.34 -11.29 -3.31
N ALA A 317 6.83 -12.50 -3.12
CA ALA A 317 7.54 -13.56 -2.41
C ALA A 317 8.85 -13.94 -3.14
N ASP A 318 8.79 -14.13 -4.46
CA ASP A 318 9.95 -14.41 -5.29
C ASP A 318 10.97 -13.26 -5.26
N CYS A 319 10.50 -12.00 -5.25
CA CYS A 319 11.36 -10.83 -5.09
C CYS A 319 12.10 -10.85 -3.75
N ILE A 320 11.39 -11.13 -2.64
CA ILE A 320 12.00 -11.17 -1.30
C ILE A 320 12.98 -12.34 -1.22
N ALA A 321 12.56 -13.55 -1.61
CA ALA A 321 13.39 -14.75 -1.56
C ALA A 321 14.64 -14.63 -2.46
N GLY A 322 14.47 -14.12 -3.68
CA GLY A 322 15.57 -13.90 -4.61
C GLY A 322 16.57 -12.85 -4.10
N THR A 323 16.09 -11.76 -3.48
CA THR A 323 16.99 -10.76 -2.88
C THR A 323 17.75 -11.34 -1.70
N LEU A 324 17.09 -12.09 -0.81
CA LEU A 324 17.71 -12.72 0.35
C LEU A 324 18.68 -13.86 -0.03
N SER A 325 18.57 -14.39 -1.24
CA SER A 325 19.47 -15.42 -1.78
C SER A 325 20.71 -14.86 -2.49
N GLN A 326 20.92 -13.54 -2.48
CA GLN A 326 22.09 -12.95 -3.11
C GLN A 326 23.39 -13.26 -2.34
N ASN A 327 24.51 -13.32 -3.07
CA ASN A 327 25.83 -13.62 -2.52
C ASN A 327 26.33 -12.59 -1.48
N SER A 328 25.76 -11.40 -1.44
CA SER A 328 26.03 -10.39 -0.39
C SER A 328 25.36 -10.73 0.95
N ILE A 329 24.37 -11.63 0.93
CA ILE A 329 23.54 -12.01 2.08
C ILE A 329 23.81 -13.44 2.53
N LEU A 330 23.98 -14.36 1.57
CA LEU A 330 24.24 -15.78 1.81
C LEU A 330 25.47 -16.26 1.05
N PRO A 331 26.10 -17.34 1.51
CA PRO A 331 27.15 -18.02 0.75
C PRO A 331 26.64 -18.50 -0.61
N ASN A 332 27.52 -18.47 -1.58
CA ASN A 332 27.20 -18.95 -2.93
C ASN A 332 26.67 -20.39 -2.90
N GLY A 333 25.60 -20.66 -3.67
CA GLY A 333 24.93 -21.96 -3.72
C GLY A 333 23.92 -22.19 -2.58
N THR A 334 23.67 -21.20 -1.74
CA THR A 334 22.65 -21.24 -0.69
C THR A 334 21.52 -20.29 -1.03
N TYR A 335 20.31 -20.77 -0.91
CA TYR A 335 19.10 -20.04 -1.30
C TYR A 335 18.05 -20.05 -0.20
N VAL A 336 17.11 -19.13 -0.31
CA VAL A 336 15.94 -18.99 0.58
C VAL A 336 14.68 -19.12 -0.24
N GLU A 337 13.68 -19.79 0.29
CA GLU A 337 12.33 -19.86 -0.26
C GLU A 337 11.28 -19.75 0.84
N PHE A 338 10.07 -19.35 0.46
CA PHE A 338 8.92 -19.43 1.35
C PHE A 338 8.35 -20.84 1.38
N ASP A 339 7.90 -21.31 2.54
CA ASP A 339 7.20 -22.58 2.70
C ASP A 339 5.76 -22.50 2.20
N VAL A 340 5.61 -22.59 0.90
CA VAL A 340 4.31 -22.47 0.22
C VAL A 340 3.44 -23.70 0.47
N GLN A 341 4.03 -24.89 0.63
CA GLN A 341 3.28 -26.14 0.81
C GLN A 341 2.42 -26.08 2.08
N GLN A 342 2.97 -25.62 3.17
CA GLN A 342 2.24 -25.43 4.43
C GLN A 342 1.01 -24.51 4.25
N TYR A 343 1.16 -23.42 3.48
CA TYR A 343 0.06 -22.51 3.22
C TYR A 343 -1.03 -23.14 2.33
N LEU A 344 -0.65 -23.84 1.27
CA LEU A 344 -1.60 -24.43 0.31
C LEU A 344 -2.38 -25.60 0.90
N THR A 345 -1.73 -26.49 1.65
CA THR A 345 -2.39 -27.65 2.28
C THR A 345 -3.28 -27.24 3.46
N GLY A 346 -3.01 -26.11 4.06
CA GLY A 346 -3.70 -25.69 5.29
C GLY A 346 -3.34 -26.55 6.50
N GLU A 347 -2.42 -27.45 6.36
CA GLU A 347 -1.78 -28.17 7.44
C GLU A 347 -0.82 -27.20 8.12
N TYR A 348 -1.35 -26.44 9.06
CA TYR A 348 -0.48 -25.89 10.09
C TYR A 348 0.07 -27.11 10.81
N ALA A 349 1.35 -27.42 10.61
CA ALA A 349 2.00 -28.40 11.43
C ALA A 349 1.76 -27.97 12.88
N MET A 350 0.79 -28.54 13.53
CA MET A 350 0.75 -28.66 14.96
C MET A 350 2.08 -29.30 15.27
N GLY A 351 3.01 -28.46 15.75
CA GLY A 351 4.40 -28.84 15.82
C GLY A 351 4.53 -30.18 16.52
N ASP A 352 5.57 -30.88 16.24
CA ASP A 352 6.11 -32.06 16.93
C ASP A 352 6.29 -31.86 18.46
N TYR A 353 5.36 -31.13 19.09
CA TYR A 353 5.35 -30.89 20.54
C TYR A 353 4.77 -32.07 21.30
N ASP A 354 4.15 -33.06 20.60
CA ASP A 354 3.44 -34.16 21.28
C ASP A 354 4.28 -35.45 21.35
N ASN A 355 5.40 -35.55 20.66
CA ASN A 355 6.21 -36.78 20.70
C ASN A 355 7.25 -36.83 21.81
N THR A 356 7.57 -35.71 22.45
CA THR A 356 8.50 -35.69 23.59
C THR A 356 7.81 -35.99 24.91
N ALA A 357 6.52 -35.73 25.05
CA ALA A 357 5.77 -36.02 26.28
C ALA A 357 5.42 -37.52 26.43
N GLN A 358 5.33 -38.28 25.32
CA GLN A 358 5.05 -39.72 25.41
C GLN A 358 6.29 -40.55 25.67
N THR A 359 7.50 -40.04 25.40
CA THR A 359 8.73 -40.80 25.67
C THR A 359 9.18 -40.74 27.14
N GLU A 360 8.77 -39.72 27.88
CA GLU A 360 9.11 -39.62 29.32
C GLU A 360 8.19 -40.44 30.22
N GLN A 361 7.00 -40.85 29.77
CA GLN A 361 6.09 -41.70 30.60
C GLN A 361 6.43 -43.19 30.57
N VAL A 362 7.26 -43.65 29.64
CA VAL A 362 7.63 -45.08 29.55
C VAL A 362 8.85 -45.44 30.41
N VAL A 363 9.64 -44.46 30.84
CA VAL A 363 10.89 -44.72 31.62
C VAL A 363 10.65 -44.71 33.15
N SER A 364 9.46 -44.34 33.63
CA SER A 364 9.17 -44.29 35.06
C SER A 364 8.43 -45.53 35.62
N GLN A 365 8.29 -46.61 34.82
CA GLN A 365 7.63 -47.86 35.26
C GLN A 365 8.48 -49.13 35.06
N THR A 366 9.80 -49.03 35.21
CA THR A 366 10.64 -50.23 35.36
C THR A 366 11.54 -50.12 36.59
#